data_401e9364757fee98aa365d64b136f629
#
_entry.id   401e9364757fee98aa365d64b136f629
#
_cell.length_a   1.000
_cell.length_b   1.000
_cell.length_c   1.000
_cell.angle_alpha   90.00
_cell.angle_beta   90.00
_cell.angle_gamma   90.00
#
_symmetry.space_group_name_H-M   'P 1'
#
loop_
_entity.id
_entity.type
_entity.pdbx_description
1 polymer ?
#
loop_
_entity_poly.entity_id
_entity_poly.type
_entity_poly.pdbx_seq_one_letter_code
_entity_poly.pdbx_strand_id
1 'polypeptide(L)'
;AAERGHADPADAAFDLLVEEQLAVGMISFGLDEADITAIMRHPAVSFITDGLMSGRPHPRAYATYPRILGRYVREQGVLSLEEAVRKMTSLPARKIRLRNKGVIAEGYDADLVVFDPDTVIDKNSYDDPRVHPAGIAHVLVNGVFVVEDAALTGARPGRVIRD
;
A
#
# COMPACT_ATOMS: atom_id res chain seq x y z
N ALA A 1 13.64 -19.83 18.15
CA ALA A 1 13.69 -20.60 19.38
C ALA A 1 15.08 -21.21 19.56
N ALA A 2 15.54 -22.05 18.65
CA ALA A 2 16.84 -22.74 18.75
C ALA A 2 18.03 -21.79 19.02
N GLU A 3 18.12 -20.66 18.34
CA GLU A 3 19.15 -19.64 18.52
C GLU A 3 19.15 -19.02 19.93
N ARG A 4 18.01 -19.05 20.64
CA ARG A 4 17.85 -18.60 22.01
C ARG A 4 17.92 -19.74 23.04
N GLY A 5 18.23 -20.95 22.60
CA GLY A 5 18.36 -22.13 23.46
C GLY A 5 17.03 -22.73 23.94
N HIS A 6 15.89 -22.35 23.38
CA HIS A 6 14.58 -22.91 23.71
C HIS A 6 14.25 -24.12 22.85
N ALA A 7 13.76 -25.19 23.48
CA ALA A 7 13.24 -26.36 22.79
C ALA A 7 11.83 -26.10 22.21
N ASP A 8 11.00 -25.33 22.93
CA ASP A 8 9.66 -24.94 22.52
C ASP A 8 9.67 -23.50 21.93
N PRO A 9 9.16 -23.28 20.72
CA PRO A 9 9.00 -21.94 20.16
C PRO A 9 8.14 -20.99 21.01
N ALA A 10 7.18 -21.52 21.79
CA ALA A 10 6.34 -20.72 22.66
C ALA A 10 7.13 -20.08 23.79
N ASP A 11 8.09 -20.80 24.40
CA ASP A 11 8.94 -20.27 25.46
C ASP A 11 9.78 -19.09 24.94
N ALA A 12 10.36 -19.22 23.74
CA ALA A 12 11.09 -18.12 23.10
C ALA A 12 10.21 -16.90 22.82
N ALA A 13 8.94 -17.11 22.48
CA ALA A 13 7.99 -16.01 22.27
C ALA A 13 7.63 -15.33 23.59
N PHE A 14 7.42 -16.08 24.67
CA PHE A 14 7.13 -15.53 25.97
C PHE A 14 8.31 -14.72 26.53
N ASP A 15 9.52 -15.22 26.39
CA ASP A 15 10.72 -14.48 26.82
C ASP A 15 10.88 -13.17 26.07
N LEU A 16 10.67 -13.18 24.74
CA LEU A 16 10.66 -11.96 23.92
C LEU A 16 9.62 -10.94 24.40
N LEU A 17 8.40 -11.41 24.69
CA LEU A 17 7.33 -10.53 25.16
C LEU A 17 7.66 -9.90 26.53
N VAL A 18 8.32 -10.66 27.40
CA VAL A 18 8.75 -10.16 28.72
C VAL A 18 9.91 -9.17 28.58
N GLU A 19 10.96 -9.54 27.84
CA GLU A 19 12.16 -8.73 27.62
C GLU A 19 11.81 -7.36 27.00
N GLU A 20 10.94 -7.36 25.99
CA GLU A 20 10.52 -6.16 25.25
C GLU A 20 9.27 -5.48 25.81
N GLN A 21 8.82 -5.87 27.02
CA GLN A 21 7.65 -5.29 27.70
C GLN A 21 6.40 -5.21 26.81
N LEU A 22 6.14 -6.29 26.05
CA LEU A 22 5.06 -6.41 25.05
C LEU A 22 5.19 -5.49 23.82
N ALA A 23 6.30 -4.77 23.66
CA ALA A 23 6.56 -3.93 22.49
C ALA A 23 7.13 -4.72 21.29
N VAL A 24 6.55 -5.89 21.01
CA VAL A 24 6.99 -6.80 19.95
C VAL A 24 6.06 -6.70 18.74
N GLY A 25 6.65 -6.48 17.55
CA GLY A 25 5.95 -6.60 16.27
C GLY A 25 6.20 -7.97 15.64
N MET A 26 5.25 -8.47 14.88
CA MET A 26 5.35 -9.75 14.15
C MET A 26 5.12 -9.52 12.66
N ILE A 27 5.91 -10.19 11.82
CA ILE A 27 5.66 -10.33 10.38
C ILE A 27 5.39 -11.81 10.11
N SER A 28 4.21 -12.12 9.55
CA SER A 28 3.83 -13.49 9.16
C SER A 28 3.96 -13.65 7.65
N PHE A 29 4.71 -14.66 7.22
CA PHE A 29 4.87 -15.07 5.83
C PHE A 29 4.05 -16.35 5.61
N GLY A 30 2.75 -16.20 5.37
CA GLY A 30 1.83 -17.34 5.31
C GLY A 30 0.94 -17.36 4.06
N LEU A 31 1.16 -16.46 3.09
CA LEU A 31 0.37 -16.40 1.87
C LEU A 31 1.17 -16.96 0.69
N ASP A 32 0.52 -17.82 -0.11
CA ASP A 32 1.05 -18.28 -1.38
C ASP A 32 0.83 -17.24 -2.48
N GLU A 33 1.82 -17.03 -3.34
CA GLU A 33 1.75 -16.05 -4.44
C GLU A 33 0.67 -16.43 -5.48
N ALA A 34 0.40 -17.72 -5.67
CA ALA A 34 -0.65 -18.19 -6.56
C ALA A 34 -2.04 -17.81 -6.04
N ASP A 35 -2.26 -17.96 -4.72
CA ASP A 35 -3.51 -17.55 -4.07
C ASP A 35 -3.69 -16.03 -4.15
N ILE A 36 -2.63 -15.26 -3.91
CA ILE A 36 -2.67 -13.80 -4.01
C ILE A 36 -3.10 -13.38 -5.42
N THR A 37 -2.47 -13.92 -6.45
CA THR A 37 -2.79 -13.57 -7.85
C THR A 37 -4.17 -14.04 -8.27
N ALA A 38 -4.65 -15.18 -7.80
CA ALA A 38 -6.02 -15.65 -8.03
C ALA A 38 -7.05 -14.71 -7.39
N ILE A 39 -6.83 -14.29 -6.16
CA ILE A 39 -7.68 -13.33 -5.44
C ILE A 39 -7.65 -11.97 -6.14
N MET A 40 -6.48 -11.51 -6.58
CA MET A 40 -6.34 -10.22 -7.30
C MET A 40 -7.17 -10.17 -8.58
N ARG A 41 -7.33 -11.28 -9.30
CA ARG A 41 -8.13 -11.37 -10.53
C ARG A 41 -9.63 -11.28 -10.27
N HIS A 42 -10.10 -11.58 -9.08
CA HIS A 42 -11.55 -11.59 -8.80
C HIS A 42 -12.15 -10.18 -8.91
N PRO A 43 -13.22 -9.94 -9.69
CA PRO A 43 -13.71 -8.60 -10.02
C PRO A 43 -14.25 -7.81 -8.81
N ALA A 44 -14.68 -8.48 -7.75
CA ALA A 44 -15.19 -7.84 -6.54
C ALA A 44 -14.10 -7.47 -5.52
N VAL A 45 -12.84 -7.87 -5.72
CA VAL A 45 -11.74 -7.55 -4.83
C VAL A 45 -11.20 -6.17 -5.13
N SER A 46 -11.08 -5.33 -4.11
CA SER A 46 -10.40 -4.02 -4.15
C SER A 46 -9.07 -4.09 -3.42
N PHE A 47 -8.16 -3.21 -3.79
CA PHE A 47 -6.83 -3.11 -3.17
C PHE A 47 -6.81 -2.03 -2.11
N ILE A 48 -6.22 -2.36 -0.96
CA ILE A 48 -5.98 -1.44 0.15
C ILE A 48 -4.57 -1.67 0.69
N THR A 49 -4.05 -0.74 1.47
CA THR A 49 -2.70 -0.84 2.01
C THR A 49 -2.64 -1.61 3.33
N ASP A 50 -3.68 -1.55 4.16
CA ASP A 50 -3.67 -2.03 5.54
C ASP A 50 -2.39 -1.58 6.30
N GLY A 51 -1.94 -0.37 5.97
CA GLY A 51 -0.66 0.17 6.42
C GLY A 51 -0.78 0.87 7.76
N LEU A 52 -0.06 0.39 8.76
CA LEU A 52 0.16 1.08 10.03
C LEU A 52 1.50 1.82 9.98
N MET A 53 1.50 3.09 10.39
CA MET A 53 2.65 4.00 10.23
C MET A 53 3.54 4.08 11.47
N SER A 54 3.25 3.33 12.54
CA SER A 54 4.02 3.34 13.78
C SER A 54 5.32 2.54 13.69
N GLY A 55 6.34 2.93 14.42
CA GLY A 55 7.59 2.20 14.54
C GLY A 55 8.28 1.94 13.20
N ARG A 56 8.64 0.69 12.93
CA ARG A 56 9.13 0.20 11.64
C ARG A 56 7.94 -0.38 10.85
N PRO A 57 7.32 0.39 9.94
CA PRO A 57 6.11 -0.03 9.27
C PRO A 57 6.37 -1.18 8.30
N HIS A 58 5.33 -1.99 8.02
CA HIS A 58 5.40 -2.95 6.93
C HIS A 58 5.57 -2.19 5.59
N PRO A 59 6.38 -2.68 4.63
CA PRO A 59 6.58 -2.03 3.32
C PRO A 59 5.29 -1.66 2.58
N ARG A 60 4.20 -2.40 2.80
CA ARG A 60 2.90 -2.13 2.20
C ARG A 60 2.35 -0.74 2.49
N ALA A 61 2.72 -0.13 3.62
CA ALA A 61 2.26 1.22 3.97
C ALA A 61 2.70 2.28 2.94
N TYR A 62 3.85 2.08 2.29
CA TYR A 62 4.43 3.02 1.33
C TYR A 62 4.31 2.58 -0.12
N ALA A 63 4.17 1.29 -0.40
CA ALA A 63 4.42 0.77 -1.75
C ALA A 63 3.38 -0.23 -2.29
N THR A 64 2.25 -0.45 -1.63
CA THR A 64 1.21 -1.37 -2.12
C THR A 64 0.81 -1.06 -3.56
N TYR A 65 0.41 0.16 -3.87
CA TYR A 65 -0.09 0.51 -5.19
C TYR A 65 1.00 0.52 -6.27
N PRO A 66 2.18 1.11 -6.04
CA PRO A 66 3.30 1.00 -6.97
C PRO A 66 3.73 -0.43 -7.25
N ARG A 67 3.73 -1.32 -6.23
CA ARG A 67 4.01 -2.75 -6.42
C ARG A 67 2.97 -3.44 -7.30
N ILE A 68 1.68 -3.11 -7.13
CA ILE A 68 0.63 -3.66 -7.97
C ILE A 68 0.82 -3.21 -9.42
N LEU A 69 1.06 -1.93 -9.66
CA LEU A 69 1.26 -1.38 -11.00
C LEU A 69 2.54 -1.91 -11.68
N GLY A 70 3.66 -1.93 -10.94
CA GLY A 70 4.92 -2.42 -11.49
C GLY A 70 4.95 -3.93 -11.63
N ARG A 71 4.86 -4.66 -10.52
CA ARG A 71 5.06 -6.10 -10.50
C ARG A 71 3.89 -6.89 -11.11
N TYR A 72 2.67 -6.66 -10.61
CA TYR A 72 1.54 -7.50 -11.00
C TYR A 72 0.90 -7.10 -12.32
N VAL A 73 0.90 -5.82 -12.68
CA VAL A 73 0.40 -5.34 -13.98
C VAL A 73 1.49 -5.45 -15.04
N ARG A 74 2.55 -4.65 -14.93
CA ARG A 74 3.56 -4.54 -15.98
C ARG A 74 4.39 -5.82 -16.17
N GLU A 75 4.96 -6.38 -15.07
CA GLU A 75 5.91 -7.48 -15.20
C GLU A 75 5.23 -8.84 -15.34
N GLN A 76 4.13 -9.08 -14.60
CA GLN A 76 3.46 -10.39 -14.56
C GLN A 76 2.17 -10.46 -15.37
N GLY A 77 1.57 -9.33 -15.78
CA GLY A 77 0.33 -9.34 -16.56
C GLY A 77 -0.87 -9.96 -15.82
N VAL A 78 -0.89 -9.89 -14.48
CA VAL A 78 -1.97 -10.47 -13.67
C VAL A 78 -3.29 -9.76 -13.93
N LEU A 79 -3.24 -8.43 -14.15
CA LEU A 79 -4.36 -7.55 -14.45
C LEU A 79 -3.99 -6.58 -15.55
N SER A 80 -4.99 -6.03 -16.27
CA SER A 80 -4.77 -4.82 -17.06
C SER A 80 -4.55 -3.60 -16.18
N LEU A 81 -3.93 -2.56 -16.72
CA LEU A 81 -3.69 -1.30 -16.03
C LEU A 81 -5.02 -0.67 -15.56
N GLU A 82 -6.02 -0.64 -16.43
CA GLU A 82 -7.33 -0.05 -16.16
C GLU A 82 -8.05 -0.79 -15.02
N GLU A 83 -7.97 -2.13 -15.02
CA GLU A 83 -8.60 -2.93 -13.97
C GLU A 83 -7.88 -2.74 -12.63
N ALA A 84 -6.56 -2.67 -12.62
CA ALA A 84 -5.79 -2.36 -11.43
C ALA A 84 -6.16 -0.98 -10.86
N VAL A 85 -6.19 0.05 -11.71
CA VAL A 85 -6.62 1.40 -11.32
C VAL A 85 -8.05 1.41 -10.78
N ARG A 86 -8.99 0.73 -11.45
CA ARG A 86 -10.37 0.60 -10.98
C ARG A 86 -10.43 0.00 -9.57
N LYS A 87 -9.66 -1.05 -9.32
CA LYS A 87 -9.60 -1.75 -8.02
C LYS A 87 -8.94 -0.93 -6.89
N MET A 88 -8.13 0.06 -7.24
CA MET A 88 -7.48 0.97 -6.30
C MET A 88 -8.31 2.24 -6.03
N THR A 89 -9.24 2.60 -6.89
CA THR A 89 -9.92 3.90 -6.89
C THR A 89 -11.44 3.77 -6.84
N SER A 90 -12.11 3.63 -7.99
CA SER A 90 -13.57 3.68 -8.09
C SER A 90 -14.27 2.51 -7.39
N LEU A 91 -13.67 1.33 -7.38
CA LEU A 91 -14.27 0.17 -6.72
C LEU A 91 -14.32 0.33 -5.18
N PRO A 92 -13.21 0.63 -4.47
CA PRO A 92 -13.27 0.88 -3.03
C PRO A 92 -14.11 2.11 -2.69
N ALA A 93 -13.99 3.22 -3.45
CA ALA A 93 -14.78 4.42 -3.21
C ALA A 93 -16.29 4.14 -3.22
N ARG A 94 -16.77 3.36 -4.20
CA ARG A 94 -18.18 2.93 -4.26
C ARG A 94 -18.57 2.01 -3.10
N LYS A 95 -17.69 1.08 -2.71
CA LYS A 95 -17.99 0.16 -1.61
C LYS A 95 -18.22 0.86 -0.28
N ILE A 96 -17.43 1.90 0.00
CA ILE A 96 -17.56 2.69 1.23
C ILE A 96 -18.39 3.96 1.03
N ARG A 97 -19.06 4.09 -0.13
CA ARG A 97 -19.98 5.18 -0.49
C ARG A 97 -19.35 6.56 -0.46
N LEU A 98 -18.06 6.69 -0.76
CA LEU A 98 -17.42 7.99 -0.93
C LEU A 98 -18.07 8.72 -2.12
N ARG A 99 -18.54 9.94 -1.86
CA ARG A 99 -19.04 10.82 -2.90
C ARG A 99 -17.87 11.60 -3.53
N ASN A 100 -17.98 11.91 -4.82
CA ASN A 100 -17.03 12.76 -5.57
C ASN A 100 -15.57 12.27 -5.52
N LYS A 101 -15.32 10.94 -5.36
CA LYS A 101 -13.99 10.35 -5.31
C LYS A 101 -13.88 9.08 -6.15
N GLY A 102 -12.65 8.74 -6.53
CA GLY A 102 -12.31 7.50 -7.21
C GLY A 102 -12.58 7.48 -8.72
N VAL A 103 -13.01 8.60 -9.30
CA VAL A 103 -13.23 8.80 -10.74
C VAL A 103 -12.81 10.21 -11.10
N ILE A 104 -12.23 10.41 -12.30
CA ILE A 104 -11.97 11.73 -12.85
C ILE A 104 -13.24 12.19 -13.58
N ALA A 105 -13.93 13.18 -12.99
CA ALA A 105 -15.15 13.77 -13.54
C ALA A 105 -15.32 15.21 -13.05
N GLU A 106 -16.09 16.01 -13.79
CA GLU A 106 -16.45 17.35 -13.35
C GLU A 106 -17.20 17.33 -12.01
N GLY A 107 -16.83 18.22 -11.10
CA GLY A 107 -17.42 18.31 -9.76
C GLY A 107 -16.87 17.30 -8.75
N TYR A 108 -15.92 16.46 -9.15
CA TYR A 108 -15.22 15.55 -8.25
C TYR A 108 -14.00 16.21 -7.60
N ASP A 109 -13.62 15.71 -6.44
CA ASP A 109 -12.39 16.14 -5.76
C ASP A 109 -11.17 15.83 -6.62
N ALA A 110 -10.28 16.79 -6.77
CA ALA A 110 -9.05 16.62 -7.56
C ALA A 110 -7.97 15.88 -6.74
N ASP A 111 -8.24 14.61 -6.42
CA ASP A 111 -7.28 13.67 -5.83
C ASP A 111 -6.69 12.85 -6.98
N LEU A 112 -5.54 13.26 -7.47
CA LEU A 112 -4.95 12.76 -8.72
C LEU A 112 -3.54 12.24 -8.51
N VAL A 113 -3.18 11.21 -9.25
CA VAL A 113 -1.81 10.71 -9.35
C VAL A 113 -1.37 10.70 -10.81
N VAL A 114 -0.24 11.32 -11.11
CA VAL A 114 0.42 11.26 -12.41
C VAL A 114 1.63 10.34 -12.29
N PHE A 115 1.61 9.24 -13.03
CA PHE A 115 2.67 8.24 -13.00
C PHE A 115 3.00 7.75 -14.41
N ASP A 116 4.20 7.24 -14.57
CA ASP A 116 4.65 6.58 -15.78
C ASP A 116 4.42 5.05 -15.63
N PRO A 117 3.56 4.44 -16.44
CA PRO A 117 3.27 3.00 -16.36
C PRO A 117 4.49 2.12 -16.66
N ASP A 118 5.47 2.63 -17.42
CA ASP A 118 6.65 1.88 -17.81
C ASP A 118 7.73 1.84 -16.71
N THR A 119 7.67 2.79 -15.76
CA THR A 119 8.70 2.92 -14.72
C THR A 119 8.19 2.83 -13.28
N VAL A 120 6.87 2.92 -13.06
CA VAL A 120 6.30 2.82 -11.70
C VAL A 120 6.61 1.48 -11.06
N ILE A 121 7.22 1.53 -9.86
CA ILE A 121 7.60 0.33 -9.09
C ILE A 121 7.86 0.69 -7.62
N ASP A 122 7.66 -0.27 -6.72
CA ASP A 122 8.13 -0.20 -5.35
C ASP A 122 9.66 -0.26 -5.27
N LYS A 123 10.24 0.44 -4.31
CA LYS A 123 11.69 0.46 -4.04
C LYS A 123 12.02 0.08 -2.61
N ASN A 124 11.02 -0.07 -1.78
CA ASN A 124 11.19 -0.36 -0.37
C ASN A 124 11.33 -1.86 -0.08
N SER A 125 11.83 -2.16 1.10
CA SER A 125 12.02 -3.52 1.62
C SER A 125 11.58 -3.62 3.07
N TYR A 126 11.67 -4.82 3.66
CA TYR A 126 11.48 -4.98 5.10
C TYR A 126 12.58 -4.31 5.92
N ASP A 127 13.78 -4.17 5.36
CA ASP A 127 14.90 -3.49 6.01
C ASP A 127 14.80 -1.98 5.92
N ASP A 128 14.32 -1.47 4.80
CA ASP A 128 14.05 -0.04 4.57
C ASP A 128 12.64 0.18 4.02
N PRO A 129 11.62 0.17 4.89
CA PRO A 129 10.22 0.22 4.47
C PRO A 129 9.74 1.61 4.04
N ARG A 130 10.51 2.68 4.32
CA ARG A 130 10.11 4.07 4.07
C ARG A 130 10.62 4.65 2.77
N VAL A 131 11.27 3.86 1.95
CA VAL A 131 11.71 4.31 0.61
C VAL A 131 10.50 4.59 -0.27
N HIS A 132 10.49 5.78 -0.88
CA HIS A 132 9.45 6.17 -1.82
C HIS A 132 9.56 5.38 -3.13
N PRO A 133 8.42 5.10 -3.80
CA PRO A 133 8.39 4.41 -5.08
C PRO A 133 9.02 5.27 -6.19
N ALA A 134 9.41 4.62 -7.28
CA ALA A 134 9.78 5.27 -8.53
C ALA A 134 8.57 5.43 -9.46
N GLY A 135 8.70 6.30 -10.48
CA GLY A 135 7.72 6.44 -11.57
C GLY A 135 6.47 7.24 -11.23
N ILE A 136 6.39 7.87 -10.05
CA ILE A 136 5.30 8.79 -9.69
C ILE A 136 5.84 10.22 -9.81
N ALA A 137 5.30 10.97 -10.77
CA ALA A 137 5.73 12.35 -11.01
C ALA A 137 5.00 13.33 -10.09
N HIS A 138 3.67 13.23 -10.01
CA HIS A 138 2.88 14.18 -9.23
C HIS A 138 1.78 13.47 -8.46
N VAL A 139 1.44 14.02 -7.30
CA VAL A 139 0.26 13.65 -6.50
C VAL A 139 -0.43 14.91 -6.05
N LEU A 140 -1.72 15.01 -6.36
CA LEU A 140 -2.60 16.08 -5.91
C LEU A 140 -3.61 15.54 -4.90
N VAL A 141 -3.87 16.30 -3.88
CA VAL A 141 -4.97 16.07 -2.93
C VAL A 141 -5.80 17.35 -2.83
N ASN A 142 -7.09 17.26 -3.07
CA ASN A 142 -7.99 18.42 -3.16
C ASN A 142 -7.44 19.53 -4.10
N GLY A 143 -6.82 19.17 -5.21
CA GLY A 143 -6.27 20.09 -6.19
C GLY A 143 -4.92 20.74 -5.83
N VAL A 144 -4.32 20.37 -4.71
CA VAL A 144 -3.01 20.90 -4.26
C VAL A 144 -1.94 19.82 -4.41
N PHE A 145 -0.81 20.16 -5.02
CA PHE A 145 0.33 19.25 -5.13
C PHE A 145 0.89 18.91 -3.75
N VAL A 146 0.90 17.63 -3.41
CA VAL A 146 1.61 17.06 -2.24
C VAL A 146 2.91 16.38 -2.66
N VAL A 147 2.97 15.93 -3.93
CA VAL A 147 4.19 15.53 -4.63
C VAL A 147 4.20 16.29 -5.96
N GLU A 148 5.29 16.97 -6.27
CA GLU A 148 5.53 17.69 -7.51
C GLU A 148 6.95 17.36 -7.99
N ASP A 149 7.09 16.97 -9.26
CA ASP A 149 8.36 16.52 -9.84
C ASP A 149 9.08 15.45 -8.98
N ALA A 150 8.31 14.47 -8.53
CA ALA A 150 8.74 13.38 -7.65
C ALA A 150 9.25 13.80 -6.25
N ALA A 151 9.07 15.06 -5.85
CA ALA A 151 9.48 15.58 -4.55
C ALA A 151 8.27 15.97 -3.69
N LEU A 152 8.37 15.76 -2.37
CA LEU A 152 7.34 16.19 -1.42
C LEU A 152 7.34 17.72 -1.30
N THR A 153 6.15 18.34 -1.46
CA THR A 153 5.97 19.79 -1.33
C THR A 153 5.85 20.27 0.13
N GLY A 154 5.54 19.35 1.06
CA GLY A 154 5.20 19.67 2.44
C GLY A 154 3.75 20.14 2.65
N ALA A 155 2.95 20.32 1.59
CA ALA A 155 1.55 20.69 1.69
C ALA A 155 0.72 19.58 2.36
N ARG A 156 -0.32 19.96 3.12
CA ARG A 156 -1.22 19.05 3.84
C ARG A 156 -2.69 19.39 3.61
N PRO A 157 -3.20 19.29 2.37
CA PRO A 157 -4.54 19.68 2.01
C PRO A 157 -5.61 18.61 2.34
N GLY A 158 -5.23 17.48 2.91
CA GLY A 158 -6.14 16.40 3.27
C GLY A 158 -7.22 16.85 4.25
N ARG A 159 -8.41 16.27 4.15
CA ARG A 159 -9.57 16.52 5.02
C ARG A 159 -10.08 15.22 5.60
N VAL A 160 -10.65 15.29 6.80
CA VAL A 160 -11.44 14.19 7.36
C VAL A 160 -12.77 14.14 6.62
N ILE A 161 -13.05 13.00 5.97
CA ILE A 161 -14.34 12.77 5.32
C ILE A 161 -15.33 12.32 6.40
N ARG A 162 -16.46 13.02 6.49
CA ARG A 162 -17.59 12.68 7.38
C ARG A 162 -18.83 12.55 6.50
N ASP A 163 -19.60 11.51 6.73
CA ASP A 163 -20.92 11.33 6.13
C ASP A 163 -21.97 12.27 6.77
#